data_d22af16e185f8fb56259f27a1fa6fe23
#
_entry.id   d22af16e185f8fb56259f27a1fa6fe23
#
_cell.length_a   1.000
_cell.length_b   1.000
_cell.length_c   1.000
_cell.angle_alpha   90.00
_cell.angle_beta   90.00
_cell.angle_gamma   90.00
#
_symmetry.space_group_name_H-M   'P 1'
#
loop_
_entity.id
_entity.type
_entity.pdbx_description
1 polymer ?
#
loop_
_entity_poly.entity_id
_entity_poly.type
_entity_poly.pdbx_seq_one_letter_code
_entity_poly.pdbx_strand_id
1 'polypeptide(L)'
;SVPHNMGAMFNSAGNELFPSIGPKGQLYFASDGLPGIGGLDIFVAQRDGEENKWSGTKNMGVPFNSQGNDYGMCDFDGRSGFFTSERKTSSSNEYTSDIWSYSIPPNLYDLRVIVYESGKKTKKLAGAKVTVTVSDGTTWEGTTDARGKVSWNEKADKKSRWILVGKDYTLKAGKEGYYEDKKGAKFSTVGLEQSQSFLIEMPLLPVGEIRTPEVRYPVSQWTFINDATCMSLDSLKFLDSMLREYPNITIDLFSHTDARDTDVKNQVLSENRAKAVYKYLVEQKGLDARRIRPVGKGESEPATWEDETGQKVILTEAYINQFKTSE
;
A
#
# COMPACT_ATOMS: atom_id res chain seq x y z
N SER A 1 -44.75 -27.72 11.94
CA SER A 1 -44.41 -26.29 11.85
C SER A 1 -45.54 -25.56 11.15
N VAL A 2 -45.85 -24.35 11.61
CA VAL A 2 -46.83 -23.48 10.97
C VAL A 2 -46.11 -22.63 9.91
N PRO A 3 -46.59 -22.55 8.67
CA PRO A 3 -45.99 -21.64 7.65
C PRO A 3 -46.16 -20.19 8.08
N HIS A 4 -45.11 -19.38 7.90
CA HIS A 4 -45.12 -17.96 8.14
C HIS A 4 -44.88 -17.20 6.83
N ASN A 5 -45.69 -16.16 6.58
CA ASN A 5 -45.45 -15.25 5.47
C ASN A 5 -44.23 -14.37 5.79
N MET A 6 -43.27 -14.28 4.87
CA MET A 6 -42.02 -13.55 5.06
C MET A 6 -42.16 -12.03 4.94
N GLY A 7 -43.38 -11.54 4.65
CA GLY A 7 -43.68 -10.10 4.61
C GLY A 7 -43.31 -9.41 3.30
N ALA A 8 -43.59 -8.10 3.24
CA ALA A 8 -43.54 -7.32 2.01
C ALA A 8 -42.12 -7.11 1.45
N MET A 9 -41.09 -7.50 2.19
CA MET A 9 -39.71 -7.49 1.69
C MET A 9 -39.48 -8.55 0.60
N PHE A 10 -40.24 -9.68 0.71
CA PHE A 10 -40.14 -10.83 -0.22
C PHE A 10 -41.36 -10.94 -1.10
N ASN A 11 -42.55 -10.75 -0.51
CA ASN A 11 -43.82 -11.01 -1.15
C ASN A 11 -44.39 -9.69 -1.66
N SER A 12 -44.60 -9.64 -2.99
CA SER A 12 -45.22 -8.53 -3.69
C SER A 12 -46.71 -8.81 -3.94
N ALA A 13 -47.35 -8.01 -4.80
CA ALA A 13 -48.69 -8.32 -5.35
C ALA A 13 -48.65 -9.32 -6.52
N GLY A 14 -47.46 -9.63 -7.03
CA GLY A 14 -47.23 -10.62 -8.09
C GLY A 14 -46.91 -11.99 -7.54
N ASN A 15 -46.18 -12.76 -8.31
CA ASN A 15 -45.79 -14.13 -7.99
C ASN A 15 -44.34 -14.16 -7.48
N GLU A 16 -44.11 -14.88 -6.39
CA GLU A 16 -42.80 -15.24 -5.88
C GLU A 16 -42.61 -16.75 -5.96
N LEU A 17 -41.66 -17.18 -6.78
CA LEU A 17 -41.48 -18.58 -7.16
C LEU A 17 -40.05 -19.06 -6.99
N PHE A 18 -39.85 -20.37 -6.98
CA PHE A 18 -38.55 -21.03 -7.00
C PHE A 18 -37.57 -20.59 -5.92
N PRO A 19 -37.97 -20.57 -4.61
CA PRO A 19 -37.04 -20.23 -3.54
C PRO A 19 -35.94 -21.28 -3.41
N SER A 20 -34.71 -20.82 -3.25
CA SER A 20 -33.54 -21.68 -2.99
C SER A 20 -32.58 -21.01 -2.01
N ILE A 21 -31.87 -21.82 -1.25
CA ILE A 21 -30.84 -21.31 -0.31
C ILE A 21 -29.45 -21.58 -0.88
N GLY A 22 -28.66 -20.53 -1.01
CA GLY A 22 -27.28 -20.64 -1.45
C GLY A 22 -26.31 -21.02 -0.32
N PRO A 23 -25.04 -21.27 -0.64
CA PRO A 23 -24.05 -21.86 0.28
C PRO A 23 -23.68 -20.97 1.46
N LYS A 24 -23.93 -19.66 1.38
CA LYS A 24 -23.71 -18.70 2.49
C LYS A 24 -24.99 -18.36 3.24
N GLY A 25 -26.07 -19.12 3.03
CA GLY A 25 -27.37 -18.91 3.64
C GLY A 25 -28.21 -17.80 3.01
N GLN A 26 -27.80 -17.25 1.87
CA GLN A 26 -28.60 -16.30 1.10
C GLN A 26 -29.82 -17.00 0.46
N LEU A 27 -30.95 -16.28 0.41
CA LEU A 27 -32.16 -16.74 -0.24
C LEU A 27 -32.22 -16.17 -1.67
N TYR A 28 -32.37 -17.05 -2.64
CA TYR A 28 -32.71 -16.72 -4.01
C TYR A 28 -34.16 -17.00 -4.26
N PHE A 29 -34.87 -16.20 -5.03
CA PHE A 29 -36.23 -16.44 -5.51
C PHE A 29 -36.47 -15.64 -6.78
N ALA A 30 -37.51 -15.98 -7.52
CA ALA A 30 -37.92 -15.24 -8.69
C ALA A 30 -39.22 -14.48 -8.40
N SER A 31 -39.35 -13.26 -8.90
CA SER A 31 -40.54 -12.44 -8.77
C SER A 31 -40.87 -11.70 -10.06
N ASP A 32 -42.17 -11.59 -10.38
CA ASP A 32 -42.71 -10.73 -11.43
C ASP A 32 -43.37 -9.45 -10.89
N GLY A 33 -43.47 -9.32 -9.56
CA GLY A 33 -44.13 -8.19 -8.92
C GLY A 33 -43.14 -7.18 -8.27
N LEU A 34 -41.86 -7.56 -8.09
CA LEU A 34 -40.80 -6.63 -7.66
C LEU A 34 -40.19 -5.94 -8.89
N PRO A 35 -39.60 -4.72 -8.72
CA PRO A 35 -38.97 -4.00 -9.83
C PRO A 35 -37.89 -4.83 -10.54
N GLY A 36 -38.10 -5.14 -11.78
CA GLY A 36 -37.28 -6.06 -12.59
C GLY A 36 -36.96 -5.55 -13.97
N ILE A 37 -36.38 -6.45 -14.79
CA ILE A 37 -35.98 -6.20 -16.19
C ILE A 37 -36.93 -6.85 -17.15
N GLY A 38 -37.47 -8.01 -16.77
CA GLY A 38 -38.28 -8.86 -17.61
C GLY A 38 -39.62 -9.31 -17.00
N GLY A 39 -39.97 -10.56 -17.20
CA GLY A 39 -41.08 -11.22 -16.52
C GLY A 39 -40.69 -11.60 -15.08
N LEU A 40 -40.48 -12.91 -14.85
CA LEU A 40 -39.84 -13.34 -13.59
C LEU A 40 -38.38 -12.95 -13.60
N ASP A 41 -37.92 -12.19 -12.60
CA ASP A 41 -36.53 -11.89 -12.37
C ASP A 41 -36.02 -12.57 -11.10
N ILE A 42 -34.74 -12.99 -11.08
CA ILE A 42 -34.09 -13.57 -9.93
C ILE A 42 -33.65 -12.46 -8.96
N PHE A 43 -34.07 -12.62 -7.70
CA PHE A 43 -33.68 -11.77 -6.58
C PHE A 43 -32.84 -12.55 -5.57
N VAL A 44 -32.03 -11.84 -4.81
CA VAL A 44 -31.26 -12.39 -3.70
C VAL A 44 -31.44 -11.53 -2.43
N ALA A 45 -31.56 -12.19 -1.28
CA ALA A 45 -31.52 -11.56 0.03
C ALA A 45 -30.44 -12.22 0.88
N GLN A 46 -29.69 -11.42 1.63
CA GLN A 46 -28.67 -11.93 2.55
C GLN A 46 -29.28 -12.19 3.92
N ARG A 47 -28.82 -13.25 4.59
CA ARG A 47 -29.19 -13.52 5.97
C ARG A 47 -28.35 -12.63 6.88
N ASP A 48 -28.98 -11.90 7.78
CA ASP A 48 -28.35 -10.94 8.70
C ASP A 48 -28.06 -11.62 10.04
N GLY A 49 -27.07 -12.50 10.09
CA GLY A 49 -26.48 -13.10 11.29
C GLY A 49 -27.41 -13.76 12.32
N GLU A 50 -28.62 -13.28 12.47
CA GLU A 50 -29.65 -13.79 13.39
C GLU A 50 -30.69 -14.66 12.66
N GLU A 51 -31.25 -15.62 13.37
CA GLU A 51 -32.31 -16.48 12.85
C GLU A 51 -33.49 -15.64 12.37
N ASN A 52 -33.90 -15.80 11.09
CA ASN A 52 -35.00 -15.11 10.42
C ASN A 52 -34.87 -13.59 10.20
N LYS A 53 -33.68 -13.00 10.35
CA LYS A 53 -33.43 -11.64 9.87
C LYS A 53 -32.77 -11.65 8.50
N TRP A 54 -33.26 -10.81 7.61
CA TRP A 54 -32.82 -10.68 6.24
C TRP A 54 -32.51 -9.22 5.92
N SER A 55 -31.44 -8.97 5.17
CA SER A 55 -31.24 -7.69 4.47
C SER A 55 -32.24 -7.56 3.32
N GLY A 56 -32.49 -6.36 2.84
CA GLY A 56 -33.41 -6.12 1.73
C GLY A 56 -33.12 -6.97 0.49
N THR A 57 -34.15 -7.26 -0.26
CA THR A 57 -34.03 -7.98 -1.54
C THR A 57 -33.34 -7.14 -2.58
N LYS A 58 -32.48 -7.78 -3.37
CA LYS A 58 -31.73 -7.14 -4.48
C LYS A 58 -31.98 -7.91 -5.76
N ASN A 59 -32.42 -7.23 -6.82
CA ASN A 59 -32.45 -7.80 -8.18
C ASN A 59 -31.03 -8.16 -8.61
N MET A 60 -30.80 -9.37 -9.11
CA MET A 60 -29.48 -9.82 -9.53
C MET A 60 -28.99 -9.13 -10.82
N GLY A 61 -29.89 -8.55 -11.59
CA GLY A 61 -29.55 -7.80 -12.80
C GLY A 61 -28.92 -8.65 -13.90
N VAL A 62 -28.43 -7.97 -14.93
CA VAL A 62 -27.69 -8.62 -16.02
C VAL A 62 -26.32 -9.11 -15.48
N PRO A 63 -25.86 -10.30 -15.86
CA PRO A 63 -26.37 -11.21 -16.90
C PRO A 63 -27.36 -12.26 -16.39
N PHE A 64 -27.74 -12.30 -15.14
CA PHE A 64 -28.66 -13.28 -14.59
C PHE A 64 -30.07 -13.04 -15.12
N ASN A 65 -30.56 -11.84 -15.03
CA ASN A 65 -31.89 -11.45 -15.49
C ASN A 65 -31.84 -10.87 -16.91
N SER A 66 -32.92 -11.12 -17.64
CA SER A 66 -33.12 -10.77 -19.04
C SER A 66 -34.52 -10.17 -19.26
N GLN A 67 -34.92 -9.94 -20.50
CA GLN A 67 -36.30 -9.54 -20.86
C GLN A 67 -37.33 -10.70 -20.80
N GLY A 68 -36.86 -11.93 -20.68
CA GLY A 68 -37.70 -13.11 -20.50
C GLY A 68 -38.00 -13.41 -19.05
N ASN A 69 -38.40 -14.65 -18.75
CA ASN A 69 -38.47 -15.13 -17.39
C ASN A 69 -37.13 -15.76 -16.99
N ASP A 70 -36.62 -15.38 -15.83
CA ASP A 70 -35.37 -15.89 -15.23
C ASP A 70 -35.67 -16.39 -13.82
N TYR A 71 -35.37 -17.69 -13.52
CA TYR A 71 -35.78 -18.33 -12.28
C TYR A 71 -34.96 -19.57 -11.94
N GLY A 72 -35.26 -20.22 -10.80
CA GLY A 72 -34.70 -21.51 -10.44
C GLY A 72 -33.19 -21.49 -10.16
N MET A 73 -32.69 -20.43 -9.50
CA MET A 73 -31.28 -20.31 -9.13
C MET A 73 -30.82 -21.47 -8.26
N CYS A 74 -29.75 -22.13 -8.66
CA CYS A 74 -29.04 -23.16 -7.91
C CYS A 74 -27.56 -22.76 -7.82
N ASP A 75 -27.20 -22.18 -6.70
CA ASP A 75 -25.85 -21.67 -6.43
C ASP A 75 -25.06 -22.71 -5.65
N PHE A 76 -23.87 -23.13 -6.14
CA PHE A 76 -23.06 -24.19 -5.54
C PHE A 76 -22.08 -23.68 -4.50
N ASP A 77 -21.43 -22.54 -4.77
CA ASP A 77 -20.29 -22.04 -3.99
C ASP A 77 -20.23 -20.51 -3.89
N GLY A 78 -21.29 -19.82 -4.35
CA GLY A 78 -21.35 -18.37 -4.47
C GLY A 78 -20.66 -17.82 -5.72
N ARG A 79 -20.17 -18.70 -6.59
CA ARG A 79 -19.46 -18.33 -7.82
C ARG A 79 -19.86 -19.13 -9.05
N SER A 80 -20.47 -20.28 -8.86
CA SER A 80 -20.90 -21.16 -9.95
C SER A 80 -22.24 -21.80 -9.64
N GLY A 81 -22.98 -22.11 -10.67
CA GLY A 81 -24.29 -22.74 -10.53
C GLY A 81 -25.07 -22.78 -11.82
N PHE A 82 -26.35 -23.01 -11.65
CA PHE A 82 -27.30 -23.04 -12.75
C PHE A 82 -28.52 -22.16 -12.44
N PHE A 83 -29.19 -21.73 -13.47
CA PHE A 83 -30.51 -21.09 -13.41
C PHE A 83 -31.26 -21.36 -14.69
N THR A 84 -32.58 -21.18 -14.69
CA THR A 84 -33.40 -21.27 -15.87
C THR A 84 -33.67 -19.89 -16.43
N SER A 85 -33.62 -19.75 -17.75
CA SER A 85 -33.89 -18.49 -18.42
C SER A 85 -34.66 -18.73 -19.72
N GLU A 86 -35.65 -17.87 -19.97
CA GLU A 86 -36.38 -17.79 -21.22
C GLU A 86 -35.88 -16.65 -22.12
N ARG A 87 -34.60 -16.32 -22.03
CA ARG A 87 -33.97 -15.28 -22.85
C ARG A 87 -33.87 -15.70 -24.31
N LYS A 88 -34.09 -14.77 -25.19
CA LYS A 88 -33.83 -15.01 -26.62
C LYS A 88 -32.34 -15.20 -26.86
N THR A 89 -32.00 -16.17 -27.68
CA THR A 89 -30.63 -16.44 -28.13
C THR A 89 -30.46 -16.04 -29.59
N SER A 90 -29.22 -15.95 -30.05
CA SER A 90 -28.91 -15.69 -31.46
C SER A 90 -29.39 -16.82 -32.40
N SER A 91 -29.65 -18.00 -31.85
CA SER A 91 -30.14 -19.20 -32.57
C SER A 91 -31.64 -19.42 -32.49
N SER A 92 -32.35 -18.74 -31.59
CA SER A 92 -33.80 -18.85 -31.44
C SER A 92 -34.41 -17.49 -31.11
N ASN A 93 -35.42 -17.11 -31.89
CA ASN A 93 -36.24 -15.92 -31.65
C ASN A 93 -37.41 -16.20 -30.69
N GLU A 94 -37.57 -17.43 -30.23
CA GLU A 94 -38.62 -17.85 -29.33
C GLU A 94 -38.15 -17.82 -27.89
N TYR A 95 -39.07 -17.56 -26.98
CA TYR A 95 -38.84 -17.66 -25.54
C TYR A 95 -39.01 -19.12 -25.11
N THR A 96 -37.91 -19.82 -24.93
CA THR A 96 -37.87 -21.20 -24.44
C THR A 96 -37.16 -21.28 -23.10
N SER A 97 -37.66 -22.13 -22.20
CA SER A 97 -37.04 -22.34 -20.89
C SER A 97 -35.81 -23.22 -21.02
N ASP A 98 -34.63 -22.63 -20.96
CA ASP A 98 -33.37 -23.33 -21.07
C ASP A 98 -32.58 -23.24 -19.75
N ILE A 99 -31.78 -24.27 -19.45
CA ILE A 99 -30.87 -24.28 -18.31
C ILE A 99 -29.54 -23.59 -18.69
N TRP A 100 -29.20 -22.58 -17.94
CA TRP A 100 -27.95 -21.81 -18.09
C TRP A 100 -27.02 -22.11 -16.94
N SER A 101 -25.74 -22.33 -17.24
CA SER A 101 -24.69 -22.35 -16.22
C SER A 101 -24.03 -21.00 -16.12
N TYR A 102 -23.58 -20.63 -14.91
CA TYR A 102 -22.74 -19.47 -14.70
C TYR A 102 -21.48 -19.85 -13.96
N SER A 103 -20.41 -19.10 -14.21
CA SER A 103 -19.16 -19.16 -13.47
C SER A 103 -18.58 -17.76 -13.33
N ILE A 104 -18.50 -17.28 -12.10
CA ILE A 104 -17.86 -16.00 -11.77
C ILE A 104 -16.38 -16.30 -11.52
N PRO A 105 -15.47 -15.78 -12.35
CA PRO A 105 -14.04 -16.04 -12.16
C PRO A 105 -13.57 -15.52 -10.78
N PRO A 106 -12.60 -16.18 -10.16
CA PRO A 106 -12.07 -15.71 -8.88
C PRO A 106 -11.41 -14.35 -9.05
N ASN A 107 -11.48 -13.53 -8.00
CA ASN A 107 -10.73 -12.28 -7.97
C ASN A 107 -9.24 -12.58 -8.07
N LEU A 108 -8.54 -11.81 -8.90
CA LEU A 108 -7.12 -11.96 -9.15
C LEU A 108 -6.37 -10.84 -8.45
N TYR A 109 -5.36 -11.22 -7.70
CA TYR A 109 -4.52 -10.30 -6.95
C TYR A 109 -3.06 -10.44 -7.37
N ASP A 110 -2.41 -9.28 -7.57
CA ASP A 110 -1.00 -9.18 -7.87
C ASP A 110 -0.30 -8.39 -6.77
N LEU A 111 0.95 -8.74 -6.50
CA LEU A 111 1.80 -7.99 -5.60
C LEU A 111 3.04 -7.49 -6.36
N ARG A 112 3.31 -6.20 -6.22
CA ARG A 112 4.53 -5.56 -6.67
C ARG A 112 5.18 -4.86 -5.49
N VAL A 113 6.45 -5.15 -5.26
CA VAL A 113 7.24 -4.50 -4.22
C VAL A 113 8.37 -3.70 -4.87
N ILE A 114 8.59 -2.50 -4.37
CA ILE A 114 9.71 -1.64 -4.75
C ILE A 114 10.53 -1.34 -3.51
N VAL A 115 11.79 -1.74 -3.52
CA VAL A 115 12.75 -1.47 -2.42
C VAL A 115 13.67 -0.33 -2.84
N TYR A 116 13.85 0.65 -1.96
CA TYR A 116 14.69 1.83 -2.19
C TYR A 116 15.38 2.28 -0.91
N GLU A 117 16.42 3.13 -1.05
CA GLU A 117 17.15 3.69 0.08
C GLU A 117 16.30 4.73 0.81
N SER A 118 16.17 4.61 2.13
CA SER A 118 15.43 5.55 2.96
C SER A 118 15.97 6.97 2.79
N GLY A 119 15.06 7.93 2.60
CA GLY A 119 15.42 9.34 2.30
C GLY A 119 15.76 9.63 0.83
N LYS A 120 16.00 8.60 -0.02
CA LYS A 120 16.33 8.74 -1.44
C LYS A 120 15.46 7.82 -2.30
N LYS A 121 14.19 8.19 -2.51
CA LYS A 121 13.20 7.36 -3.23
C LYS A 121 13.61 7.01 -4.67
N THR A 122 14.48 7.81 -5.28
CA THR A 122 15.04 7.57 -6.62
C THR A 122 16.10 6.47 -6.61
N LYS A 123 16.80 6.24 -5.48
CA LYS A 123 17.82 5.20 -5.35
C LYS A 123 17.18 3.83 -5.08
N LYS A 124 16.88 3.13 -6.15
CA LYS A 124 16.29 1.78 -6.12
C LYS A 124 17.34 0.74 -5.76
N LEU A 125 16.96 -0.24 -4.95
CA LEU A 125 17.89 -1.25 -4.43
C LEU A 125 17.71 -2.58 -5.17
N ALA A 126 18.62 -2.85 -6.10
CA ALA A 126 18.75 -4.16 -6.73
C ALA A 126 19.29 -5.19 -5.74
N GLY A 127 18.91 -6.46 -5.89
CA GLY A 127 19.41 -7.54 -5.05
C GLY A 127 18.89 -7.52 -3.61
N ALA A 128 17.89 -6.71 -3.29
CA ALA A 128 17.23 -6.76 -1.99
C ALA A 128 16.33 -8.00 -1.91
N LYS A 129 16.44 -8.75 -0.82
CA LYS A 129 15.62 -9.92 -0.53
C LYS A 129 14.30 -9.44 0.09
N VAL A 130 13.18 -9.88 -0.45
CA VAL A 130 11.85 -9.60 0.09
C VAL A 130 11.23 -10.93 0.49
N THR A 131 10.86 -11.06 1.76
CA THR A 131 10.14 -12.21 2.31
C THR A 131 8.68 -11.84 2.50
N VAL A 132 7.78 -12.67 2.00
CA VAL A 132 6.33 -12.54 2.18
C VAL A 132 5.85 -13.68 3.07
N THR A 133 5.09 -13.35 4.10
CA THR A 133 4.47 -14.29 5.04
C THR A 133 2.96 -14.15 4.99
N VAL A 134 2.25 -15.26 4.81
CA VAL A 134 0.78 -15.34 4.80
C VAL A 134 0.27 -15.61 6.21
N SER A 135 -0.96 -15.27 6.50
CA SER A 135 -1.63 -15.52 7.79
C SER A 135 -1.70 -17.00 8.19
N ASP A 136 -1.57 -17.92 7.25
CA ASP A 136 -1.48 -19.37 7.52
C ASP A 136 -0.06 -19.90 7.80
N GLY A 137 0.93 -19.01 7.88
CA GLY A 137 2.33 -19.35 8.12
C GLY A 137 3.13 -19.68 6.85
N THR A 138 2.51 -19.76 5.68
CA THR A 138 3.22 -19.96 4.42
C THR A 138 4.15 -18.77 4.13
N THR A 139 5.37 -19.04 3.71
CA THR A 139 6.36 -18.01 3.35
C THR A 139 6.97 -18.28 2.00
N TRP A 140 7.35 -17.20 1.31
CA TRP A 140 8.20 -17.25 0.11
C TRP A 140 9.05 -16.00 0.00
N GLU A 141 10.02 -16.04 -0.88
CA GLU A 141 10.99 -14.97 -1.05
C GLU A 141 11.17 -14.63 -2.51
N GLY A 142 11.66 -13.42 -2.73
CA GLY A 142 12.07 -12.95 -4.04
C GLY A 142 13.14 -11.88 -3.91
N THR A 143 13.88 -11.69 -4.98
CA THR A 143 14.98 -10.72 -5.04
C THR A 143 14.62 -9.61 -6.03
N THR A 144 14.88 -8.38 -5.66
CA THR A 144 14.61 -7.22 -6.51
C THR A 144 15.56 -7.14 -7.71
N ASP A 145 15.03 -6.73 -8.85
CA ASP A 145 15.75 -6.48 -10.09
C ASP A 145 16.58 -5.16 -10.03
N ALA A 146 17.20 -4.79 -11.15
CA ALA A 146 17.99 -3.55 -11.29
C ALA A 146 17.17 -2.26 -11.01
N ARG A 147 15.84 -2.33 -11.08
CA ARG A 147 14.93 -1.23 -10.77
C ARG A 147 14.41 -1.30 -9.33
N GLY A 148 15.00 -2.15 -8.49
CA GLY A 148 14.56 -2.38 -7.12
C GLY A 148 13.19 -3.04 -7.00
N LYS A 149 12.72 -3.75 -8.04
CA LYS A 149 11.37 -4.28 -8.13
C LYS A 149 11.37 -5.80 -8.08
N VAL A 150 10.41 -6.37 -7.35
CA VAL A 150 10.02 -7.77 -7.42
C VAL A 150 8.49 -7.87 -7.51
N SER A 151 7.97 -8.89 -8.19
CA SER A 151 6.53 -9.02 -8.42
C SER A 151 6.10 -10.48 -8.31
N TRP A 152 4.88 -10.68 -7.78
CA TRP A 152 4.23 -11.97 -7.68
C TRP A 152 2.79 -11.87 -8.21
N ASN A 153 2.50 -12.65 -9.23
CA ASN A 153 1.21 -12.80 -9.87
C ASN A 153 0.87 -14.29 -10.04
N GLU A 154 1.07 -14.85 -11.23
CA GLU A 154 0.93 -16.29 -11.47
C GLU A 154 2.17 -17.05 -11.02
N LYS A 155 1.97 -18.28 -10.53
CA LYS A 155 3.07 -19.23 -10.32
C LYS A 155 3.52 -19.85 -11.64
N ALA A 156 4.66 -20.53 -11.62
CA ALA A 156 5.24 -21.16 -12.81
C ALA A 156 4.32 -22.20 -13.49
N ASP A 157 3.38 -22.79 -12.74
CA ASP A 157 2.39 -23.73 -13.25
C ASP A 157 1.28 -23.08 -14.10
N LYS A 158 1.23 -21.74 -14.16
CA LYS A 158 0.20 -20.92 -14.84
C LYS A 158 -1.24 -21.22 -14.41
N LYS A 159 -1.43 -21.92 -13.30
CA LYS A 159 -2.76 -22.32 -12.76
C LYS A 159 -2.98 -21.74 -11.37
N SER A 160 -1.93 -21.55 -10.59
CA SER A 160 -2.01 -21.03 -9.23
C SER A 160 -1.48 -19.61 -9.14
N ARG A 161 -1.94 -18.89 -8.12
CA ARG A 161 -1.53 -17.52 -7.83
C ARG A 161 -0.72 -17.47 -6.54
N TRP A 162 0.19 -16.49 -6.47
CA TRP A 162 0.92 -16.23 -5.23
C TRP A 162 0.02 -15.55 -4.19
N ILE A 163 -0.79 -14.60 -4.65
CA ILE A 163 -1.68 -13.84 -3.77
C ILE A 163 -3.07 -14.45 -3.86
N LEU A 164 -3.56 -14.97 -2.75
CA LEU A 164 -4.82 -15.69 -2.62
C LEU A 164 -5.91 -14.78 -2.05
N VAL A 165 -7.16 -15.14 -2.30
CA VAL A 165 -8.35 -14.48 -1.74
C VAL A 165 -8.45 -14.74 -0.23
N GLY A 166 -8.86 -13.76 0.55
CA GLY A 166 -9.20 -13.90 1.97
C GLY A 166 -7.99 -14.16 2.87
N LYS A 167 -6.82 -13.63 2.54
CA LYS A 167 -5.59 -13.79 3.31
C LYS A 167 -4.99 -12.44 3.72
N ASP A 168 -4.31 -12.45 4.86
CA ASP A 168 -3.45 -11.35 5.31
C ASP A 168 -2.00 -11.66 4.99
N TYR A 169 -1.25 -10.63 4.64
CA TYR A 169 0.14 -10.72 4.21
C TYR A 169 1.02 -9.75 5.00
N THR A 170 2.18 -10.23 5.40
CA THR A 170 3.24 -9.42 6.01
C THR A 170 4.50 -9.54 5.15
N LEU A 171 5.15 -8.41 4.89
CA LEU A 171 6.37 -8.35 4.10
C LEU A 171 7.52 -7.84 4.94
N LYS A 172 8.71 -8.39 4.71
CA LYS A 172 9.98 -7.86 5.20
C LYS A 172 10.96 -7.75 4.04
N ALA A 173 11.79 -6.71 4.08
CA ALA A 173 12.86 -6.53 3.11
C ALA A 173 14.20 -6.46 3.83
N GLY A 174 15.25 -6.96 3.17
CA GLY A 174 16.61 -6.90 3.69
C GLY A 174 17.65 -6.86 2.56
N LYS A 175 18.77 -6.20 2.83
CA LYS A 175 19.90 -6.14 1.91
C LYS A 175 21.18 -5.93 2.71
N GLU A 176 22.28 -6.56 2.29
CA GLU A 176 23.60 -6.32 2.86
C GLU A 176 23.97 -4.83 2.76
N GLY A 177 24.54 -4.27 3.83
CA GLY A 177 24.83 -2.84 3.95
C GLY A 177 23.64 -1.96 4.37
N TYR A 178 22.50 -2.58 4.72
CA TYR A 178 21.31 -1.90 5.24
C TYR A 178 20.87 -2.49 6.58
N TYR A 179 20.23 -1.68 7.42
CA TYR A 179 19.60 -2.17 8.64
C TYR A 179 18.42 -3.10 8.31
N GLU A 180 18.18 -4.07 9.18
CA GLU A 180 17.03 -4.97 9.06
C GLU A 180 15.72 -4.19 9.15
N ASP A 181 14.81 -4.45 8.21
CA ASP A 181 13.45 -3.92 8.25
C ASP A 181 12.64 -4.60 9.37
N LYS A 182 12.57 -3.92 10.52
CA LYS A 182 11.84 -4.43 11.70
C LYS A 182 10.34 -4.21 11.62
N LYS A 183 9.90 -3.19 10.91
CA LYS A 183 8.49 -2.80 10.81
C LYS A 183 7.76 -3.64 9.77
N GLY A 184 8.38 -3.86 8.64
CA GLY A 184 7.77 -4.52 7.49
C GLY A 184 6.60 -3.74 6.91
N ALA A 185 5.92 -4.36 5.97
CA ALA A 185 4.68 -3.86 5.40
C ALA A 185 3.59 -4.92 5.50
N LYS A 186 2.32 -4.49 5.46
CA LYS A 186 1.16 -5.41 5.53
C LYS A 186 0.13 -5.02 4.50
N PHE A 187 -0.56 -6.01 3.97
CA PHE A 187 -1.78 -5.81 3.20
C PHE A 187 -2.71 -7.02 3.37
N SER A 188 -3.97 -6.87 2.98
CA SER A 188 -5.00 -7.90 3.13
C SER A 188 -5.80 -8.02 1.85
N THR A 189 -6.24 -9.23 1.56
CA THR A 189 -7.24 -9.55 0.53
C THR A 189 -8.57 -9.99 1.14
N VAL A 190 -8.70 -9.92 2.47
CA VAL A 190 -9.93 -10.26 3.20
C VAL A 190 -11.02 -9.25 2.86
N GLY A 191 -12.19 -9.73 2.49
CA GLY A 191 -13.35 -8.89 2.18
C GLY A 191 -13.27 -8.11 0.86
N LEU A 192 -12.25 -8.34 0.03
CA LEU A 192 -12.15 -7.70 -1.27
C LEU A 192 -13.03 -8.42 -2.30
N GLU A 193 -13.89 -7.66 -2.94
CA GLU A 193 -14.84 -8.17 -3.95
C GLU A 193 -14.37 -7.98 -5.39
N GLN A 194 -13.25 -7.29 -5.61
CA GLN A 194 -12.71 -6.99 -6.94
C GLN A 194 -11.24 -7.35 -7.05
N SER A 195 -10.83 -7.72 -8.26
CA SER A 195 -9.41 -7.94 -8.60
C SER A 195 -8.63 -6.64 -8.49
N GLN A 196 -7.42 -6.71 -7.91
CA GLN A 196 -6.53 -5.54 -7.83
C GLN A 196 -5.06 -5.91 -7.74
N SER A 197 -4.20 -4.93 -8.04
CA SER A 197 -2.76 -5.03 -7.86
C SER A 197 -2.31 -4.18 -6.68
N PHE A 198 -1.56 -4.79 -5.77
CA PHE A 198 -0.94 -4.12 -4.62
C PHE A 198 0.44 -3.61 -5.01
N LEU A 199 0.72 -2.34 -4.72
CA LEU A 199 2.03 -1.74 -4.82
C LEU A 199 2.52 -1.42 -3.41
N ILE A 200 3.58 -2.08 -2.98
CA ILE A 200 4.20 -1.88 -1.66
C ILE A 200 5.58 -1.27 -1.84
N GLU A 201 5.82 -0.14 -1.21
CA GLU A 201 7.11 0.54 -1.21
C GLU A 201 7.81 0.31 0.12
N MET A 202 9.04 -0.21 0.08
CA MET A 202 9.81 -0.58 1.27
C MET A 202 11.14 0.20 1.30
N PRO A 203 11.26 1.23 2.15
CA PRO A 203 12.51 1.92 2.36
C PRO A 203 13.44 1.10 3.25
N LEU A 204 14.72 0.97 2.88
CA LEU A 204 15.77 0.40 3.74
C LEU A 204 16.76 1.48 4.15
N LEU A 205 17.10 1.50 5.43
CA LEU A 205 18.08 2.44 5.99
C LEU A 205 19.51 1.91 5.77
N PRO A 206 20.40 2.66 5.07
CA PRO A 206 21.77 2.21 4.89
C PRO A 206 22.54 2.23 6.23
N VAL A 207 23.46 1.28 6.38
CA VAL A 207 24.44 1.29 7.47
C VAL A 207 25.58 2.24 7.10
N GLY A 208 25.90 3.17 7.97
CA GLY A 208 26.99 4.13 7.78
C GLY A 208 26.50 5.58 7.72
N GLU A 209 27.18 6.41 6.94
CA GLU A 209 26.86 7.82 6.83
C GLU A 209 25.61 8.07 6.00
N ILE A 210 24.66 8.80 6.59
CA ILE A 210 23.39 9.15 5.95
C ILE A 210 23.35 10.68 5.81
N ARG A 211 23.10 11.16 4.59
CA ARG A 211 22.75 12.56 4.39
C ARG A 211 21.31 12.83 4.76
N THR A 212 21.12 13.85 5.59
CA THR A 212 19.79 14.41 5.80
C THR A 212 19.33 15.18 4.55
N PRO A 213 18.02 15.28 4.30
CA PRO A 213 17.49 16.30 3.40
C PRO A 213 17.97 17.68 3.82
N GLU A 214 17.92 18.65 2.93
CA GLU A 214 18.52 19.96 3.11
C GLU A 214 18.02 20.68 4.37
N VAL A 215 18.97 21.14 5.20
CA VAL A 215 18.74 21.98 6.38
C VAL A 215 19.55 23.26 6.19
N ARG A 216 18.88 24.40 6.07
CA ARG A 216 19.52 25.71 5.84
C ARG A 216 19.48 26.59 7.07
N TYR A 217 20.48 27.44 7.16
CA TYR A 217 20.67 28.44 8.20
C TYR A 217 20.97 29.81 7.56
N PRO A 218 20.54 30.94 8.17
CA PRO A 218 21.01 32.24 7.75
C PRO A 218 22.53 32.35 7.90
N VAL A 219 23.14 33.29 7.20
CA VAL A 219 24.60 33.53 7.23
C VAL A 219 25.05 33.78 8.68
N SER A 220 26.12 33.08 9.09
CA SER A 220 26.68 33.14 10.43
C SER A 220 25.71 32.85 11.59
N GLN A 221 24.61 32.17 11.32
CA GLN A 221 23.60 31.79 12.31
C GLN A 221 23.37 30.27 12.36
N TRP A 222 22.67 29.85 13.42
CA TRP A 222 22.27 28.45 13.66
C TRP A 222 20.76 28.26 13.90
N THR A 223 19.93 29.29 13.61
CA THR A 223 18.49 29.18 13.55
C THR A 223 18.09 28.59 12.22
N PHE A 224 17.05 27.74 12.19
CA PHE A 224 16.61 27.10 10.95
C PHE A 224 15.87 28.08 10.02
N ILE A 225 16.19 28.06 8.73
CA ILE A 225 15.31 28.63 7.71
C ILE A 225 14.15 27.65 7.51
N ASN A 226 12.95 28.16 7.68
CA ASN A 226 11.72 27.36 7.51
C ASN A 226 10.64 28.21 6.84
N ASP A 227 10.81 28.45 5.55
CA ASP A 227 9.96 29.26 4.71
C ASP A 227 9.82 28.64 3.31
N ALA A 228 9.27 29.38 2.36
CA ALA A 228 9.08 28.91 0.98
C ALA A 228 10.39 28.53 0.26
N THR A 229 11.56 29.00 0.73
CA THR A 229 12.86 28.72 0.11
C THR A 229 13.49 27.42 0.66
N CYS A 230 13.21 27.08 1.91
CA CYS A 230 13.68 25.84 2.54
C CYS A 230 12.83 25.46 3.76
N MET A 231 12.26 24.28 3.75
CA MET A 231 11.51 23.69 4.85
C MET A 231 12.41 22.83 5.74
N SER A 232 13.39 23.45 6.42
CA SER A 232 14.38 22.73 7.23
C SER A 232 13.76 21.84 8.32
N LEU A 233 12.63 22.24 8.91
CA LEU A 233 11.92 21.42 9.89
C LEU A 233 11.31 20.16 9.29
N ASP A 234 10.90 20.18 8.02
CA ASP A 234 10.43 18.97 7.32
C ASP A 234 11.59 18.01 7.05
N SER A 235 12.76 18.55 6.70
CA SER A 235 13.99 17.77 6.58
C SER A 235 14.35 17.07 7.89
N LEU A 236 14.20 17.75 9.04
CA LEU A 236 14.46 17.17 10.36
C LEU A 236 13.43 16.14 10.80
N LYS A 237 12.20 16.15 10.25
CA LYS A 237 11.22 15.08 10.48
C LYS A 237 11.72 13.72 9.97
N PHE A 238 12.55 13.71 8.94
CA PHE A 238 13.21 12.48 8.47
C PHE A 238 14.06 11.84 9.58
N LEU A 239 14.89 12.62 10.26
CA LEU A 239 15.72 12.13 11.38
C LEU A 239 14.85 11.65 12.56
N ASP A 240 13.82 12.41 12.94
CA ASP A 240 12.90 12.03 14.01
C ASP A 240 12.23 10.69 13.69
N SER A 241 11.69 10.54 12.49
CA SER A 241 11.03 9.31 12.05
C SER A 241 12.00 8.12 12.02
N MET A 242 13.19 8.31 11.46
CA MET A 242 14.24 7.30 11.41
C MET A 242 14.66 6.83 12.81
N LEU A 243 14.92 7.76 13.74
CA LEU A 243 15.33 7.41 15.10
C LEU A 243 14.22 6.72 15.90
N ARG A 244 12.96 6.99 15.62
CA ARG A 244 11.81 6.26 16.22
C ARG A 244 11.65 4.88 15.63
N GLU A 245 11.83 4.74 14.33
CA GLU A 245 11.74 3.46 13.64
C GLU A 245 12.86 2.50 14.03
N TYR A 246 14.06 3.03 14.29
CA TYR A 246 15.25 2.27 14.69
C TYR A 246 15.72 2.65 16.11
N PRO A 247 15.04 2.19 17.18
CA PRO A 247 15.29 2.64 18.55
C PRO A 247 16.68 2.28 19.10
N ASN A 248 17.37 1.31 18.50
CA ASN A 248 18.67 0.81 18.95
C ASN A 248 19.87 1.48 18.29
N ILE A 249 19.66 2.37 17.31
CA ILE A 249 20.79 3.08 16.68
C ILE A 249 21.13 4.35 17.44
N THR A 250 22.42 4.69 17.44
CA THR A 250 22.97 5.99 17.86
C THR A 250 23.53 6.69 16.63
N ILE A 251 23.50 8.01 16.62
CA ILE A 251 24.00 8.82 15.52
C ILE A 251 24.97 9.90 16.00
N ASP A 252 25.96 10.22 15.17
CA ASP A 252 26.73 11.43 15.22
C ASP A 252 26.16 12.43 14.21
N LEU A 253 25.74 13.60 14.67
CA LEU A 253 25.25 14.69 13.83
C LEU A 253 26.39 15.56 13.40
N PHE A 254 26.92 15.35 12.20
CA PHE A 254 27.95 16.19 11.63
C PHE A 254 27.36 17.45 11.02
N SER A 255 27.94 18.60 11.32
CA SER A 255 27.67 19.86 10.65
C SER A 255 28.97 20.45 10.11
N HIS A 256 28.93 20.92 8.88
CA HIS A 256 30.04 21.49 8.16
C HIS A 256 29.78 22.97 7.86
N THR A 257 30.84 23.74 7.63
CA THR A 257 30.77 25.10 7.09
C THR A 257 31.57 25.16 5.78
N ASP A 258 31.38 26.22 5.03
CA ASP A 258 32.27 26.60 3.95
C ASP A 258 33.51 27.37 4.51
N ALA A 259 34.48 27.57 3.66
CA ALA A 259 35.78 28.22 4.00
C ALA A 259 35.75 29.75 3.90
N ARG A 260 34.59 30.41 4.17
CA ARG A 260 34.47 31.87 4.02
C ARG A 260 34.92 32.67 5.25
N ASP A 261 35.14 32.03 6.38
CA ASP A 261 35.57 32.64 7.63
C ASP A 261 36.82 31.89 8.18
N THR A 262 37.33 32.26 9.35
CA THR A 262 38.47 31.58 9.97
C THR A 262 38.09 30.21 10.52
N ASP A 263 39.01 29.24 10.53
CA ASP A 263 38.85 27.89 11.07
C ASP A 263 38.16 27.88 12.43
N VAL A 264 38.57 28.76 13.35
CA VAL A 264 38.02 28.85 14.70
C VAL A 264 36.54 29.26 14.68
N LYS A 265 36.18 30.25 13.87
CA LYS A 265 34.76 30.67 13.73
C LYS A 265 33.93 29.62 13.06
N ASN A 266 34.46 28.99 12.02
CA ASN A 266 33.79 27.91 11.31
C ASN A 266 33.58 26.69 12.21
N GLN A 267 34.54 26.36 13.06
CA GLN A 267 34.39 25.32 14.07
C GLN A 267 33.24 25.63 15.05
N VAL A 268 33.21 26.83 15.63
CA VAL A 268 32.16 27.28 16.57
C VAL A 268 30.78 27.32 15.87
N LEU A 269 30.72 27.80 14.64
CA LEU A 269 29.48 27.88 13.88
C LEU A 269 28.91 26.48 13.58
N SER A 270 29.76 25.56 13.13
CA SER A 270 29.33 24.18 12.87
C SER A 270 28.87 23.45 14.13
N GLU A 271 29.56 23.65 15.27
CA GLU A 271 29.12 23.10 16.56
C GLU A 271 27.74 23.62 16.97
N ASN A 272 27.50 24.93 16.84
CA ASN A 272 26.23 25.54 17.19
C ASN A 272 25.08 25.03 16.29
N ARG A 273 25.34 24.83 14.99
CA ARG A 273 24.39 24.23 14.05
C ARG A 273 24.06 22.78 14.42
N ALA A 274 25.08 21.96 14.73
CA ALA A 274 24.84 20.59 15.19
C ALA A 274 24.05 20.56 16.50
N LYS A 275 24.38 21.46 17.46
CA LYS A 275 23.66 21.62 18.73
C LYS A 275 22.21 22.09 18.52
N ALA A 276 21.93 22.92 17.52
CA ALA A 276 20.56 23.34 17.20
C ALA A 276 19.69 22.17 16.74
N VAL A 277 20.20 21.28 15.86
CA VAL A 277 19.52 20.06 15.46
C VAL A 277 19.33 19.12 16.65
N TYR A 278 20.37 18.94 17.48
CA TYR A 278 20.28 18.13 18.70
C TYR A 278 19.16 18.63 19.62
N LYS A 279 19.11 19.93 19.92
CA LYS A 279 18.07 20.54 20.76
C LYS A 279 16.68 20.30 20.18
N TYR A 280 16.51 20.48 18.88
CA TYR A 280 15.24 20.22 18.23
C TYR A 280 14.77 18.76 18.42
N LEU A 281 15.67 17.80 18.18
CA LEU A 281 15.35 16.38 18.28
C LEU A 281 15.12 15.92 19.73
N VAL A 282 15.92 16.42 20.68
CA VAL A 282 15.82 16.00 22.09
C VAL A 282 14.74 16.80 22.84
N GLU A 283 14.78 18.14 22.79
CA GLU A 283 13.93 18.98 23.63
C GLU A 283 12.51 19.13 23.03
N GLN A 284 12.39 19.25 21.70
CA GLN A 284 11.09 19.44 21.07
C GLN A 284 10.44 18.12 20.61
N LYS A 285 11.24 17.13 20.18
CA LYS A 285 10.72 15.82 19.72
C LYS A 285 10.80 14.72 20.79
N GLY A 286 11.48 14.96 21.91
CA GLY A 286 11.55 14.02 23.04
C GLY A 286 12.37 12.76 22.76
N LEU A 287 13.34 12.82 21.85
CA LEU A 287 14.25 11.70 21.59
C LEU A 287 15.28 11.57 22.73
N ASP A 288 15.74 10.35 22.97
CA ASP A 288 16.75 10.07 24.00
C ASP A 288 18.10 10.74 23.66
N ALA A 289 18.51 11.69 24.51
CA ALA A 289 19.74 12.44 24.38
C ALA A 289 21.00 11.57 24.21
N ARG A 290 21.02 10.38 24.83
CA ARG A 290 22.17 9.44 24.77
C ARG A 290 22.37 8.85 23.37
N ARG A 291 21.39 8.97 22.50
CA ARG A 291 21.42 8.41 21.15
C ARG A 291 21.96 9.38 20.10
N ILE A 292 22.17 10.64 20.46
CA ILE A 292 22.48 11.70 19.49
C ILE A 292 23.68 12.48 19.99
N ARG A 293 24.79 12.47 19.25
CA ARG A 293 25.98 13.23 19.55
C ARG A 293 26.18 14.35 18.50
N PRO A 294 26.01 15.62 18.85
CA PRO A 294 26.27 16.73 17.94
C PRO A 294 27.80 16.97 17.79
N VAL A 295 28.28 17.08 16.56
CA VAL A 295 29.68 17.26 16.22
C VAL A 295 29.82 18.32 15.14
N GLY A 296 30.52 19.41 15.43
CA GLY A 296 30.94 20.39 14.44
C GLY A 296 32.26 19.95 13.77
N LYS A 297 32.29 20.06 12.44
CA LYS A 297 33.47 19.72 11.64
C LYS A 297 34.16 20.94 11.04
N GLY A 298 33.57 22.13 11.20
CA GLY A 298 34.07 23.33 10.57
C GLY A 298 34.27 23.16 9.07
N GLU A 299 35.37 23.64 8.55
CA GLU A 299 35.81 23.47 7.17
C GLU A 299 36.91 22.40 7.01
N SER A 300 37.39 21.80 8.11
CA SER A 300 38.44 20.78 8.07
C SER A 300 38.06 19.52 7.34
N GLU A 301 36.77 19.19 7.32
CA GLU A 301 36.18 18.13 6.52
C GLU A 301 35.10 18.74 5.59
N PRO A 302 35.46 19.15 4.37
CA PRO A 302 34.53 19.79 3.46
C PRO A 302 33.34 18.88 3.18
N ALA A 303 32.13 19.43 3.16
CA ALA A 303 30.95 18.69 2.79
C ALA A 303 31.09 18.12 1.36
N THR A 304 30.65 16.90 1.18
CA THR A 304 30.60 16.30 -0.15
C THR A 304 29.21 16.46 -0.75
N TRP A 305 29.12 16.76 -1.99
CA TRP A 305 27.90 16.84 -2.78
C TRP A 305 27.88 15.69 -3.80
N GLU A 306 26.74 15.12 -4.07
CA GLU A 306 26.53 14.18 -5.17
C GLU A 306 25.69 14.91 -6.23
N ASP A 307 26.26 15.12 -7.40
CA ASP A 307 25.58 15.79 -8.51
C ASP A 307 24.46 14.90 -9.13
N GLU A 308 23.73 15.45 -10.09
CA GLU A 308 22.63 14.75 -10.78
C GLU A 308 23.09 13.48 -11.50
N THR A 309 24.39 13.33 -11.76
CA THR A 309 25.00 12.15 -12.41
C THR A 309 25.43 11.10 -11.39
N GLY A 310 25.37 11.39 -10.07
CA GLY A 310 25.85 10.53 -8.99
C GLY A 310 27.35 10.70 -8.69
N GLN A 311 28.01 11.69 -9.27
CA GLN A 311 29.42 11.97 -9.01
C GLN A 311 29.58 12.75 -7.68
N LYS A 312 30.46 12.26 -6.81
CA LYS A 312 30.80 12.96 -5.57
C LYS A 312 31.69 14.17 -5.85
N VAL A 313 31.18 15.34 -5.51
CA VAL A 313 31.91 16.61 -5.54
C VAL A 313 32.25 16.99 -4.10
N ILE A 314 33.50 17.32 -3.84
CA ILE A 314 33.97 17.82 -2.54
C ILE A 314 33.92 19.35 -2.56
N LEU A 315 33.18 19.95 -1.65
CA LEU A 315 33.02 21.41 -1.54
C LEU A 315 34.27 22.03 -0.91
N THR A 316 35.41 21.93 -1.59
CA THR A 316 36.65 22.61 -1.20
C THR A 316 36.58 24.11 -1.46
N GLU A 317 37.41 24.90 -0.82
CA GLU A 317 37.54 26.33 -1.09
C GLU A 317 37.83 26.61 -2.57
N ALA A 318 38.72 25.83 -3.17
CA ALA A 318 39.04 25.93 -4.60
C ALA A 318 37.82 25.70 -5.49
N TYR A 319 36.95 24.72 -5.16
CA TYR A 319 35.74 24.47 -5.89
C TYR A 319 34.69 25.59 -5.72
N ILE A 320 34.48 26.06 -4.48
CA ILE A 320 33.57 27.17 -4.18
C ILE A 320 33.99 28.46 -4.87
N ASN A 321 35.28 28.74 -4.92
CA ASN A 321 35.84 29.96 -5.54
C ASN A 321 35.64 29.98 -7.09
N GLN A 322 35.46 28.85 -7.73
CA GLN A 322 35.12 28.78 -9.17
C GLN A 322 33.78 29.46 -9.48
N PHE A 323 32.87 29.54 -8.53
CA PHE A 323 31.53 30.12 -8.68
C PHE A 323 31.42 31.54 -8.17
N LYS A 324 32.49 32.10 -7.58
CA LYS A 324 32.52 33.50 -7.04
C LYS A 324 32.80 34.59 -8.09
N THR A 325 33.04 34.22 -9.36
CA THR A 325 33.53 35.12 -10.40
C THR A 325 32.48 35.55 -11.41
N SER A 326 31.19 35.47 -11.09
CA SER A 326 30.10 35.88 -11.98
C SER A 326 29.13 36.90 -11.34
N GLU A 327 29.66 37.86 -10.54
CA GLU A 327 28.99 39.13 -10.22
C GLU A 327 29.84 40.31 -10.70
#